data_591e9953bb564d12a44945bb2f436bd7
#
_entry.id   591e9953bb564d12a44945bb2f436bd7
#
_cell.length_a   1.000
_cell.length_b   1.000
_cell.length_c   1.000
_cell.angle_alpha   90.00
_cell.angle_beta   90.00
_cell.angle_gamma   90.00
#
_symmetry.space_group_name_H-M   'P 1'
#
loop_
_entity.id
_entity.type
_entity.pdbx_description
1 polymer ?
#
loop_
_entity_poly.entity_id
_entity_poly.type
_entity_poly.pdbx_seq_one_letter_code
_entity_poly.pdbx_strand_id
1 'polypeptide(L)'
;RLERYLDCPFKFYASQVLSLDEPPEDEDTRTPLERGLFLHELFERFFTAWKGAGHGAITAALLPEAQERFEALANEALATLPEGEAAIERLKLFGTAGAPGIARRVLAMEVTRGGQVVDRLLEYEIEGAFTFTAVDGRSRELTLRGKVDRIDLLADGTFHLIDYKTRAVPDPKRALQLPIYSVCVEQRLAGYRGRTWTLADASYLSYEGTEPLVGLVKKADELRGRLAEAQGQMLDVLDGIAAGHFPPQPAERSLCNYCAFASVCRKDYVSDEPAVAGTAASGAPAGEEGADA
;
A
#
# COMPACT_ATOMS: atom_id res chain seq x y z
N ARG A 1 8.47 1.13 -0.45
CA ARG A 1 9.84 1.40 -0.96
C ARG A 1 10.06 0.79 -2.34
N LEU A 2 9.70 -0.48 -2.59
CA LEU A 2 9.86 -1.14 -3.90
C LEU A 2 9.04 -0.46 -5.01
N GLU A 3 7.89 0.11 -4.69
CA GLU A 3 7.04 0.86 -5.63
C GLU A 3 7.77 2.05 -6.26
N ARG A 4 8.71 2.68 -5.53
CA ARG A 4 9.57 3.74 -6.11
C ARG A 4 10.45 3.22 -7.26
N TYR A 5 10.86 1.95 -7.22
CA TYR A 5 11.59 1.34 -8.32
C TYR A 5 10.68 1.16 -9.55
N LEU A 6 9.42 0.75 -9.32
CA LEU A 6 8.42 0.67 -10.40
C LEU A 6 8.07 2.04 -10.98
N ASP A 7 8.10 3.10 -10.17
CA ASP A 7 7.93 4.47 -10.67
C ASP A 7 9.11 4.90 -11.54
N CYS A 8 10.33 4.69 -11.06
CA CYS A 8 11.58 4.94 -11.78
C CYS A 8 12.75 4.30 -11.02
N PRO A 9 13.49 3.35 -11.63
CA PRO A 9 14.65 2.72 -10.98
C PRO A 9 15.71 3.72 -10.52
N PHE A 10 15.97 4.78 -11.28
CA PHE A 10 16.89 5.85 -10.87
C PHE A 10 16.38 6.62 -9.63
N LYS A 11 15.08 6.93 -9.56
CA LYS A 11 14.48 7.58 -8.38
C LYS A 11 14.66 6.72 -7.12
N PHE A 12 14.47 5.40 -7.25
CA PHE A 12 14.75 4.46 -6.17
C PHE A 12 16.22 4.50 -5.77
N TYR A 13 17.15 4.43 -6.73
CA TYR A 13 18.58 4.48 -6.47
C TYR A 13 19.00 5.76 -5.75
N ALA A 14 18.56 6.91 -6.24
CA ALA A 14 18.86 8.20 -5.62
C ALA A 14 18.36 8.27 -4.17
N SER A 15 17.13 7.86 -3.91
CA SER A 15 16.51 7.98 -2.59
C SER A 15 16.87 6.86 -1.62
N GLN A 16 17.02 5.62 -2.07
CA GLN A 16 17.18 4.46 -1.18
C GLN A 16 18.61 3.93 -1.10
N VAL A 17 19.40 4.09 -2.16
CA VAL A 17 20.79 3.62 -2.20
C VAL A 17 21.75 4.75 -1.89
N LEU A 18 21.60 5.91 -2.55
CA LEU A 18 22.43 7.08 -2.29
C LEU A 18 21.95 7.90 -1.09
N SER A 19 20.75 7.63 -0.57
CA SER A 19 20.15 8.36 0.55
C SER A 19 20.11 9.88 0.34
N LEU A 20 19.85 10.32 -0.89
CA LEU A 20 19.67 11.74 -1.18
C LEU A 20 18.34 12.20 -0.60
N ASP A 21 18.37 13.29 0.15
CA ASP A 21 17.18 13.87 0.75
C ASP A 21 16.29 14.52 -0.30
N GLU A 22 14.99 14.33 -0.15
CA GLU A 22 13.99 15.12 -0.86
C GLU A 22 13.89 16.49 -0.16
N PRO A 23 13.73 17.62 -0.91
CA PRO A 23 13.56 18.92 -0.27
C PRO A 23 12.36 18.86 0.70
N PRO A 24 12.47 19.51 1.88
CA PRO A 24 11.37 19.57 2.82
C PRO A 24 10.14 20.25 2.17
N GLU A 25 8.95 19.72 2.43
CA GLU A 25 7.70 20.41 2.10
C GLU A 25 7.51 21.58 3.07
N ASP A 26 6.97 22.72 2.60
CA ASP A 26 6.73 23.91 3.44
C ASP A 26 5.81 23.59 4.63
N GLU A 27 6.28 23.89 5.85
CA GLU A 27 5.68 23.51 7.13
C GLU A 27 4.88 24.65 7.78
N ASP A 28 3.64 24.92 7.34
CA ASP A 28 2.74 25.78 8.14
C ASP A 28 1.52 25.05 8.74
N THR A 29 1.34 23.77 8.42
CA THR A 29 0.26 22.93 8.95
C THR A 29 0.76 21.49 9.11
N ARG A 30 0.04 20.67 9.89
CA ARG A 30 0.32 19.24 9.98
C ARG A 30 0.64 18.66 8.62
N THR A 31 1.79 18.00 8.54
CA THR A 31 2.18 17.30 7.32
C THR A 31 1.15 16.23 6.97
N PRO A 32 0.99 15.87 5.70
CA PRO A 32 0.12 14.76 5.30
C PRO A 32 0.40 13.45 6.05
N LEU A 33 1.67 13.23 6.44
CA LEU A 33 2.09 12.07 7.22
C LEU A 33 1.54 12.11 8.65
N GLU A 34 1.72 13.22 9.38
CA GLU A 34 1.22 13.38 10.75
C GLU A 34 -0.29 13.27 10.83
N ARG A 35 -0.97 13.82 9.83
CA ARG A 35 -2.42 13.68 9.73
C ARG A 35 -2.84 12.23 9.43
N GLY A 36 -2.09 11.54 8.57
CA GLY A 36 -2.29 10.13 8.32
C GLY A 36 -2.18 9.31 9.59
N LEU A 37 -1.14 9.52 10.38
CA LEU A 37 -0.93 8.86 11.66
C LEU A 37 -2.06 9.14 12.65
N PHE A 38 -2.50 10.38 12.75
CA PHE A 38 -3.62 10.76 13.63
C PHE A 38 -4.92 10.02 13.28
N LEU A 39 -5.30 10.00 12.00
CA LEU A 39 -6.51 9.28 11.56
C LEU A 39 -6.38 7.78 11.75
N HIS A 40 -5.22 7.23 11.46
CA HIS A 40 -4.90 5.82 11.63
C HIS A 40 -5.08 5.39 13.09
N GLU A 41 -4.42 6.09 14.02
CA GLU A 41 -4.53 5.84 15.45
C GLU A 41 -5.97 5.99 15.97
N LEU A 42 -6.71 7.00 15.50
CA LEU A 42 -8.09 7.21 15.92
C LEU A 42 -9.01 6.05 15.49
N PHE A 43 -8.90 5.59 14.24
CA PHE A 43 -9.70 4.47 13.75
C PHE A 43 -9.27 3.13 14.38
N GLU A 44 -7.98 2.92 14.61
CA GLU A 44 -7.46 1.76 15.36
C GLU A 44 -8.07 1.71 16.77
N ARG A 45 -7.99 2.81 17.51
CA ARG A 45 -8.59 2.93 18.86
C ARG A 45 -10.09 2.65 18.83
N PHE A 46 -10.79 3.20 17.86
CA PHE A 46 -12.22 2.98 17.71
C PHE A 46 -12.55 1.51 17.47
N PHE A 47 -11.94 0.86 16.47
CA PHE A 47 -12.22 -0.54 16.16
C PHE A 47 -11.74 -1.49 17.26
N THR A 48 -10.68 -1.14 18.00
CA THR A 48 -10.22 -1.88 19.18
C THR A 48 -11.26 -1.81 20.30
N ALA A 49 -11.77 -0.62 20.60
CA ALA A 49 -12.83 -0.43 21.60
C ALA A 49 -14.15 -1.10 21.18
N TRP A 50 -14.50 -1.02 19.89
CA TRP A 50 -15.68 -1.67 19.32
C TRP A 50 -15.62 -3.20 19.49
N LYS A 51 -14.52 -3.81 19.12
CA LYS A 51 -14.23 -5.23 19.31
C LYS A 51 -14.22 -5.61 20.79
N GLY A 52 -13.56 -4.80 21.64
CA GLY A 52 -13.48 -5.02 23.09
C GLY A 52 -14.83 -5.02 23.79
N ALA A 53 -15.82 -4.31 23.23
CA ALA A 53 -17.21 -4.33 23.68
C ALA A 53 -18.01 -5.55 23.16
N GLY A 54 -17.38 -6.49 22.47
CA GLY A 54 -18.00 -7.71 21.95
C GLY A 54 -18.73 -7.51 20.61
N HIS A 55 -18.55 -6.37 19.95
CA HIS A 55 -19.17 -6.10 18.66
C HIS A 55 -18.31 -6.62 17.49
N GLY A 56 -18.97 -7.26 16.53
CA GLY A 56 -18.41 -7.61 15.24
C GLY A 56 -18.68 -6.51 14.19
N ALA A 57 -19.54 -6.80 13.22
CA ALA A 57 -19.94 -5.85 12.19
C ALA A 57 -20.69 -4.64 12.77
N ILE A 58 -20.54 -3.49 12.11
CA ILE A 58 -21.38 -2.31 12.36
C ILE A 58 -22.61 -2.43 11.47
N THR A 59 -23.75 -2.72 12.07
CA THR A 59 -25.04 -2.80 11.36
C THR A 59 -25.80 -1.49 11.42
N ALA A 60 -26.86 -1.34 10.61
CA ALA A 60 -27.71 -0.15 10.67
C ALA A 60 -28.29 0.09 12.07
N ALA A 61 -28.60 -0.98 12.82
CA ALA A 61 -29.12 -0.89 14.19
C ALA A 61 -28.06 -0.40 15.18
N LEU A 62 -26.78 -0.73 14.96
CA LEU A 62 -25.66 -0.36 15.83
C LEU A 62 -24.97 0.95 15.39
N LEU A 63 -25.36 1.52 14.25
CA LEU A 63 -24.74 2.74 13.74
C LEU A 63 -24.79 3.93 14.72
N PRO A 64 -25.92 4.21 15.41
CA PRO A 64 -25.96 5.30 16.39
C PRO A 64 -24.94 5.10 17.53
N GLU A 65 -24.83 3.90 18.07
CA GLU A 65 -23.85 3.57 19.10
C GLU A 65 -22.41 3.70 18.58
N ALA A 66 -22.15 3.24 17.37
CA ALA A 66 -20.84 3.37 16.74
C ALA A 66 -20.45 4.85 16.54
N GLN A 67 -21.40 5.70 16.15
CA GLN A 67 -21.19 7.14 16.00
C GLN A 67 -20.87 7.80 17.35
N GLU A 68 -21.64 7.52 18.39
CA GLU A 68 -21.43 8.07 19.74
C GLU A 68 -20.05 7.68 20.28
N ARG A 69 -19.68 6.41 20.18
CA ARG A 69 -18.36 5.92 20.62
C ARG A 69 -17.22 6.56 19.85
N PHE A 70 -17.36 6.65 18.53
CA PHE A 70 -16.36 7.32 17.69
C PHE A 70 -16.22 8.78 18.06
N GLU A 71 -17.33 9.50 18.27
CA GLU A 71 -17.32 10.91 18.64
C GLU A 71 -16.64 11.14 19.98
N ALA A 72 -16.89 10.30 20.97
CA ALA A 72 -16.21 10.38 22.26
C ALA A 72 -14.68 10.25 22.12
N LEU A 73 -14.20 9.21 21.42
CA LEU A 73 -12.77 8.98 21.18
C LEU A 73 -12.13 10.09 20.35
N ALA A 74 -12.84 10.60 19.34
CA ALA A 74 -12.37 11.69 18.51
C ALA A 74 -12.24 12.99 19.30
N ASN A 75 -13.20 13.29 20.21
CA ASN A 75 -13.13 14.46 21.08
C ASN A 75 -11.95 14.39 22.05
N GLU A 76 -11.66 13.21 22.60
CA GLU A 76 -10.46 13.00 23.44
C GLU A 76 -9.17 13.25 22.62
N ALA A 77 -9.08 12.69 21.42
CA ALA A 77 -7.91 12.85 20.56
C ALA A 77 -7.73 14.30 20.11
N LEU A 78 -8.82 15.01 19.75
CA LEU A 78 -8.79 16.43 19.37
C LEU A 78 -8.36 17.33 20.53
N ALA A 79 -8.69 17.00 21.78
CA ALA A 79 -8.30 17.77 22.95
C ALA A 79 -6.77 17.77 23.19
N THR A 80 -6.02 16.89 22.56
CA THR A 80 -4.54 16.86 22.63
C THR A 80 -3.88 17.78 21.61
N LEU A 81 -4.64 18.34 20.67
CA LEU A 81 -4.15 19.20 19.60
C LEU A 81 -4.21 20.68 19.97
N PRO A 82 -3.36 21.53 19.36
CA PRO A 82 -3.52 22.97 19.40
C PRO A 82 -4.92 23.38 18.91
N GLU A 83 -5.50 24.44 19.51
CA GLU A 83 -6.90 24.83 19.30
C GLU A 83 -7.25 25.03 17.80
N GLY A 84 -6.37 25.69 17.04
CA GLY A 84 -6.58 25.93 15.61
C GLY A 84 -6.58 24.65 14.79
N GLU A 85 -5.67 23.70 15.09
CA GLU A 85 -5.60 22.41 14.44
C GLU A 85 -6.82 21.54 14.82
N ALA A 86 -7.18 21.51 16.09
CA ALA A 86 -8.34 20.78 16.59
C ALA A 86 -9.63 21.22 15.89
N ALA A 87 -9.81 22.51 15.64
CA ALA A 87 -10.97 23.04 14.91
C ALA A 87 -11.02 22.55 13.47
N ILE A 88 -9.88 22.56 12.76
CA ILE A 88 -9.77 22.07 11.38
C ILE A 88 -10.02 20.56 11.31
N GLU A 89 -9.38 19.77 12.15
CA GLU A 89 -9.56 18.33 12.15
C GLU A 89 -10.96 17.91 12.59
N ARG A 90 -11.57 18.62 13.52
CA ARG A 90 -12.99 18.44 13.91
C ARG A 90 -13.92 18.62 12.71
N LEU A 91 -13.71 19.69 11.93
CA LEU A 91 -14.51 19.97 10.74
C LEU A 91 -14.37 18.84 9.70
N LYS A 92 -13.17 18.35 9.49
CA LYS A 92 -12.92 17.24 8.56
C LYS A 92 -13.51 15.92 9.03
N LEU A 93 -13.40 15.61 10.34
CA LEU A 93 -13.92 14.38 10.92
C LEU A 93 -15.44 14.33 10.90
N PHE A 94 -16.10 15.39 11.33
CA PHE A 94 -17.56 15.40 11.51
C PHE A 94 -18.31 16.07 10.38
N GLY A 95 -17.64 16.90 9.58
CA GLY A 95 -18.25 17.64 8.47
C GLY A 95 -19.10 18.83 8.91
N THR A 96 -20.00 19.20 8.04
CA THR A 96 -20.98 20.27 8.26
C THR A 96 -22.40 19.76 8.00
N ALA A 97 -23.40 20.60 8.20
CA ALA A 97 -24.80 20.27 7.87
C ALA A 97 -24.99 19.88 6.38
N GLY A 98 -24.17 20.43 5.47
CA GLY A 98 -24.25 20.18 4.02
C GLY A 98 -23.30 19.14 3.48
N ALA A 99 -22.27 18.72 4.26
CA ALA A 99 -21.26 17.78 3.79
C ALA A 99 -20.84 16.82 4.90
N PRO A 100 -20.98 15.48 4.70
CA PRO A 100 -20.61 14.51 5.70
C PRO A 100 -19.09 14.48 5.89
N GLY A 101 -18.62 14.43 7.13
CA GLY A 101 -17.21 14.24 7.46
C GLY A 101 -16.74 12.80 7.30
N ILE A 102 -15.46 12.60 7.56
CA ILE A 102 -14.78 11.29 7.41
C ILE A 102 -15.49 10.22 8.24
N ALA A 103 -15.78 10.49 9.52
CA ALA A 103 -16.43 9.55 10.44
C ALA A 103 -17.74 9.01 9.87
N ARG A 104 -18.63 9.91 9.43
CA ARG A 104 -19.93 9.52 8.89
C ARG A 104 -19.81 8.69 7.63
N ARG A 105 -18.87 9.02 6.74
CA ARG A 105 -18.65 8.28 5.49
C ARG A 105 -18.11 6.88 5.77
N VAL A 106 -17.11 6.76 6.66
CA VAL A 106 -16.52 5.48 7.01
C VAL A 106 -17.54 4.59 7.72
N LEU A 107 -18.28 5.10 8.71
CA LEU A 107 -19.28 4.30 9.42
C LEU A 107 -20.45 3.89 8.52
N ALA A 108 -20.87 4.74 7.59
CA ALA A 108 -21.90 4.38 6.60
C ALA A 108 -21.40 3.27 5.64
N MET A 109 -20.14 3.34 5.23
CA MET A 109 -19.50 2.28 4.44
C MET A 109 -19.44 0.96 5.22
N GLU A 110 -19.11 0.97 6.51
CA GLU A 110 -19.13 -0.23 7.37
C GLU A 110 -20.52 -0.89 7.39
N VAL A 111 -21.58 -0.10 7.51
CA VAL A 111 -22.96 -0.62 7.44
C VAL A 111 -23.26 -1.25 6.08
N THR A 112 -22.81 -0.64 4.99
CA THR A 112 -23.05 -1.14 3.62
C THR A 112 -22.29 -2.44 3.35
N ARG A 113 -21.08 -2.60 3.90
CA ARG A 113 -20.27 -3.84 3.77
C ARG A 113 -20.91 -5.04 4.48
N GLY A 114 -21.80 -4.77 5.42
CA GLY A 114 -22.73 -5.72 5.97
C GLY A 114 -22.19 -6.72 6.96
N GLY A 115 -23.12 -7.36 7.58
CA GLY A 115 -23.14 -8.14 8.79
C GLY A 115 -22.32 -9.43 8.90
N GLN A 116 -21.27 -9.66 8.13
CA GLN A 116 -20.54 -10.92 8.19
C GLN A 116 -19.21 -10.89 8.92
N VAL A 117 -18.77 -9.72 9.38
CA VAL A 117 -17.51 -9.60 10.13
C VAL A 117 -17.69 -10.22 11.52
N VAL A 118 -16.95 -11.31 11.78
CA VAL A 118 -16.96 -12.02 13.05
C VAL A 118 -15.83 -11.61 13.98
N ASP A 119 -14.73 -11.11 13.41
CA ASP A 119 -13.59 -10.59 14.17
C ASP A 119 -12.76 -9.62 13.29
N ARG A 120 -11.97 -8.77 13.96
CA ARG A 120 -11.00 -7.87 13.32
C ARG A 120 -9.63 -8.06 13.92
N LEU A 121 -8.62 -8.16 13.06
CA LEU A 121 -7.22 -8.06 13.44
C LEU A 121 -6.76 -6.66 13.01
N LEU A 122 -6.32 -5.87 13.98
CA LEU A 122 -5.89 -4.49 13.79
C LEU A 122 -4.39 -4.43 13.98
N GLU A 123 -3.71 -3.58 13.23
CA GLU A 123 -2.27 -3.40 13.30
C GLU A 123 -1.52 -4.74 13.33
N TYR A 124 -1.97 -5.67 12.47
CA TYR A 124 -1.52 -7.05 12.48
C TYR A 124 -0.10 -7.18 11.94
N GLU A 125 0.82 -7.63 12.79
CA GLU A 125 2.21 -7.82 12.41
C GLU A 125 2.38 -9.08 11.54
N ILE A 126 3.02 -8.90 10.39
CA ILE A 126 3.49 -9.97 9.51
C ILE A 126 5.02 -9.99 9.56
N GLU A 127 5.59 -11.07 10.06
CA GLU A 127 7.04 -11.28 10.10
C GLU A 127 7.36 -12.74 9.84
N GLY A 128 8.33 -12.99 8.96
CA GLY A 128 8.79 -14.33 8.65
C GLY A 128 9.05 -14.57 7.16
N ALA A 129 9.25 -15.82 6.82
CA ALA A 129 9.43 -16.29 5.45
C ALA A 129 8.07 -16.51 4.79
N PHE A 130 7.92 -16.02 3.58
CA PHE A 130 6.72 -16.14 2.76
C PHE A 130 7.10 -16.56 1.34
N THR A 131 6.28 -17.41 0.74
CA THR A 131 6.48 -17.86 -0.64
C THR A 131 5.69 -16.97 -1.59
N PHE A 132 6.37 -16.46 -2.61
CA PHE A 132 5.80 -15.64 -3.67
C PHE A 132 5.95 -16.35 -5.00
N THR A 133 4.87 -16.45 -5.76
CA THR A 133 4.84 -17.14 -7.05
C THR A 133 4.27 -16.20 -8.12
N ALA A 134 5.06 -15.91 -9.13
CA ALA A 134 4.69 -15.10 -10.29
C ALA A 134 3.82 -15.89 -11.29
N VAL A 135 3.19 -15.17 -12.21
CA VAL A 135 2.35 -15.74 -13.28
C VAL A 135 3.13 -16.73 -14.15
N ASP A 136 4.42 -16.47 -14.37
CA ASP A 136 5.32 -17.33 -15.18
C ASP A 136 5.82 -18.59 -14.43
N GLY A 137 5.36 -18.78 -13.19
CA GLY A 137 5.73 -19.93 -12.36
C GLY A 137 7.03 -19.76 -11.56
N ARG A 138 7.78 -18.65 -11.72
CA ARG A 138 8.91 -18.36 -10.82
C ARG A 138 8.41 -18.25 -9.39
N SER A 139 9.07 -18.96 -8.48
CA SER A 139 8.74 -18.94 -7.06
C SER A 139 9.97 -18.64 -6.22
N ARG A 140 9.82 -17.80 -5.19
CA ARG A 140 10.89 -17.43 -4.27
C ARG A 140 10.37 -17.28 -2.85
N GLU A 141 11.09 -17.81 -1.90
CA GLU A 141 10.87 -17.52 -0.48
C GLU A 141 11.63 -16.26 -0.09
N LEU A 142 10.93 -15.32 0.55
CA LEU A 142 11.49 -14.05 1.01
C LEU A 142 11.08 -13.79 2.45
N THR A 143 12.03 -13.32 3.26
CA THR A 143 11.72 -12.84 4.61
C THR A 143 11.20 -11.42 4.53
N LEU A 144 9.99 -11.21 5.00
CA LEU A 144 9.35 -9.90 5.09
C LEU A 144 8.97 -9.57 6.53
N ARG A 145 8.99 -8.28 6.81
CA ARG A 145 8.42 -7.70 8.01
C ARG A 145 7.53 -6.52 7.61
N GLY A 146 6.35 -6.48 8.16
CA GLY A 146 5.40 -5.40 7.92
C GLY A 146 4.26 -5.43 8.91
N LYS A 147 3.37 -4.48 8.77
CA LYS A 147 2.20 -4.33 9.60
C LYS A 147 1.01 -3.99 8.71
N VAL A 148 -0.08 -4.70 8.93
CA VAL A 148 -1.33 -4.56 8.17
C VAL A 148 -2.31 -3.82 9.04
N ASP A 149 -2.88 -2.74 8.53
CA ASP A 149 -3.74 -1.85 9.29
C ASP A 149 -4.97 -2.57 9.81
N ARG A 150 -5.64 -3.33 8.93
CA ARG A 150 -6.87 -4.03 9.31
C ARG A 150 -7.13 -5.27 8.46
N ILE A 151 -7.53 -6.34 9.14
CA ILE A 151 -8.04 -7.57 8.53
C ILE A 151 -9.41 -7.87 9.14
N ASP A 152 -10.44 -7.92 8.32
CA ASP A 152 -11.79 -8.33 8.71
C ASP A 152 -11.99 -9.82 8.42
N LEU A 153 -12.17 -10.63 9.45
CA LEU A 153 -12.48 -12.05 9.34
C LEU A 153 -13.99 -12.24 9.20
N LEU A 154 -14.42 -13.00 8.19
CA LEU A 154 -15.83 -13.19 7.86
C LEU A 154 -16.34 -14.57 8.30
N ALA A 155 -17.65 -14.68 8.49
CA ALA A 155 -18.29 -15.91 8.97
C ALA A 155 -18.09 -17.11 8.04
N ASP A 156 -17.94 -16.86 6.74
CA ASP A 156 -17.78 -17.89 5.70
C ASP A 156 -16.36 -18.46 5.59
N GLY A 157 -15.39 -17.95 6.38
CA GLY A 157 -13.99 -18.36 6.31
C GLY A 157 -13.16 -17.55 5.33
N THR A 158 -13.72 -16.49 4.80
CA THR A 158 -12.97 -15.52 4.01
C THR A 158 -12.51 -14.34 4.86
N PHE A 159 -11.60 -13.52 4.32
CA PHE A 159 -11.19 -12.27 4.96
C PHE A 159 -11.06 -11.13 3.95
N HIS A 160 -11.23 -9.91 4.46
CA HIS A 160 -10.92 -8.69 3.73
C HIS A 160 -9.69 -8.02 4.34
N LEU A 161 -8.79 -7.53 3.50
CA LEU A 161 -7.64 -6.76 3.92
C LEU A 161 -7.87 -5.30 3.56
N ILE A 162 -7.68 -4.39 4.53
CA ILE A 162 -7.90 -2.96 4.37
C ILE A 162 -6.64 -2.21 4.79
N ASP A 163 -6.14 -1.38 3.90
CA ASP A 163 -5.02 -0.48 4.12
C ASP A 163 -5.52 0.97 4.10
N TYR A 164 -5.14 1.77 5.09
CA TYR A 164 -5.64 3.13 5.27
C TYR A 164 -4.80 4.14 4.51
N LYS A 165 -5.44 5.00 3.75
CA LYS A 165 -4.78 6.08 3.00
C LYS A 165 -5.43 7.42 3.30
N THR A 166 -4.61 8.43 3.58
CA THR A 166 -5.11 9.78 3.90
C THR A 166 -5.68 10.46 2.67
N ARG A 167 -4.96 10.39 1.55
CA ARG A 167 -5.28 11.09 0.29
C ARG A 167 -5.41 10.13 -0.89
N ALA A 168 -4.42 10.20 -1.77
CA ALA A 168 -4.43 9.42 -3.01
C ALA A 168 -4.24 7.93 -2.74
N VAL A 169 -5.11 7.14 -3.33
CA VAL A 169 -4.94 5.70 -3.42
C VAL A 169 -3.85 5.41 -4.45
N PRO A 170 -2.89 4.52 -4.15
CA PRO A 170 -1.88 4.10 -5.11
C PRO A 170 -2.50 3.57 -6.41
N ASP A 171 -1.82 3.77 -7.54
CA ASP A 171 -2.24 3.15 -8.79
C ASP A 171 -2.27 1.62 -8.63
N PRO A 172 -3.44 0.99 -8.80
CA PRO A 172 -3.60 -0.46 -8.59
C PRO A 172 -2.63 -1.32 -9.41
N LYS A 173 -2.16 -0.83 -10.56
CA LYS A 173 -1.22 -1.56 -11.43
C LYS A 173 0.21 -1.58 -10.89
N ARG A 174 0.59 -0.55 -10.13
CA ARG A 174 1.94 -0.40 -9.55
C ARG A 174 1.97 -0.61 -8.04
N ALA A 175 0.81 -0.66 -7.40
CA ALA A 175 0.70 -0.94 -5.99
C ALA A 175 1.22 -2.33 -5.67
N LEU A 176 2.24 -2.43 -4.81
CA LEU A 176 2.79 -3.70 -4.34
C LEU A 176 2.41 -3.98 -2.89
N GLN A 177 2.29 -2.96 -2.05
CA GLN A 177 2.06 -3.14 -0.61
C GLN A 177 0.83 -4.00 -0.34
N LEU A 178 -0.33 -3.57 -0.81
CA LEU A 178 -1.59 -4.25 -0.53
C LEU A 178 -1.64 -5.69 -1.11
N PRO A 179 -1.27 -5.94 -2.40
CA PRO A 179 -1.23 -7.28 -2.95
C PRO A 179 -0.25 -8.20 -2.21
N ILE A 180 0.96 -7.74 -1.91
CA ILE A 180 1.98 -8.56 -1.24
C ILE A 180 1.57 -8.87 0.20
N TYR A 181 1.03 -7.89 0.92
CA TYR A 181 0.50 -8.11 2.26
C TYR A 181 -0.68 -9.10 2.25
N SER A 182 -1.53 -9.06 1.22
CA SER A 182 -2.61 -10.03 1.05
C SER A 182 -2.10 -11.46 0.96
N VAL A 183 -1.05 -11.69 0.18
CA VAL A 183 -0.39 -13.00 0.06
C VAL A 183 0.23 -13.44 1.39
N CYS A 184 0.94 -12.54 2.09
CA CYS A 184 1.53 -12.83 3.40
C CYS A 184 0.47 -13.18 4.45
N VAL A 185 -0.62 -12.41 4.51
CA VAL A 185 -1.71 -12.62 5.47
C VAL A 185 -2.41 -13.96 5.20
N GLU A 186 -2.68 -14.29 3.94
CA GLU A 186 -3.31 -15.56 3.60
C GLU A 186 -2.45 -16.76 4.04
N GLN A 187 -1.13 -16.71 3.83
CA GLN A 187 -0.20 -17.72 4.33
C GLN A 187 -0.14 -17.75 5.87
N ARG A 188 -0.18 -16.60 6.51
CA ARG A 188 -0.11 -16.49 7.98
C ARG A 188 -1.37 -16.96 8.67
N LEU A 189 -2.51 -16.74 8.04
CA LEU A 189 -3.81 -17.18 8.56
C LEU A 189 -4.12 -18.65 8.23
N ALA A 190 -3.25 -19.37 7.53
CA ALA A 190 -3.39 -20.80 7.33
C ALA A 190 -3.41 -21.53 8.69
N GLY A 191 -4.56 -22.12 9.03
CA GLY A 191 -4.78 -22.78 10.32
C GLY A 191 -5.11 -21.85 11.50
N TYR A 192 -5.19 -20.53 11.29
CA TYR A 192 -5.57 -19.60 12.36
C TYR A 192 -6.95 -19.93 12.91
N ARG A 193 -7.06 -20.13 14.26
CA ARG A 193 -8.26 -20.61 14.94
C ARG A 193 -8.82 -21.94 14.38
N GLY A 194 -7.94 -22.82 13.88
CA GLY A 194 -8.33 -24.13 13.33
C GLY A 194 -9.09 -24.07 12.00
N ARG A 195 -9.01 -22.95 11.28
CA ARG A 195 -9.68 -22.74 9.99
C ARG A 195 -8.69 -22.31 8.93
N THR A 196 -9.03 -22.55 7.67
CA THR A 196 -8.36 -21.94 6.52
C THR A 196 -9.10 -20.64 6.19
N TRP A 197 -8.35 -19.55 6.10
CA TRP A 197 -8.85 -18.24 5.73
C TRP A 197 -8.40 -17.88 4.33
N THR A 198 -9.35 -17.50 3.47
CA THR A 198 -9.08 -17.17 2.07
C THR A 198 -9.37 -15.70 1.82
N LEU A 199 -8.48 -15.01 1.13
CA LEU A 199 -8.71 -13.61 0.76
C LEU A 199 -9.90 -13.48 -0.21
N ALA A 200 -10.91 -12.70 0.18
CA ALA A 200 -12.05 -12.36 -0.67
C ALA A 200 -11.92 -10.97 -1.29
N ASP A 201 -11.32 -10.01 -0.56
CA ASP A 201 -11.15 -8.64 -1.03
C ASP A 201 -9.92 -7.99 -0.38
N ALA A 202 -9.30 -7.10 -1.13
CA ALA A 202 -8.24 -6.22 -0.66
C ALA A 202 -8.54 -4.79 -1.15
N SER A 203 -8.60 -3.85 -0.21
CA SER A 203 -9.08 -2.50 -0.50
C SER A 203 -8.29 -1.43 0.24
N TYR A 204 -8.21 -0.25 -0.34
CA TYR A 204 -7.76 0.96 0.33
C TYR A 204 -8.94 1.70 0.93
N LEU A 205 -8.86 2.06 2.21
CA LEU A 205 -9.78 3.01 2.82
C LEU A 205 -9.19 4.40 2.71
N SER A 206 -9.78 5.23 1.82
CA SER A 206 -9.35 6.61 1.59
C SER A 206 -10.19 7.59 2.42
N TYR A 207 -9.55 8.28 3.36
CA TYR A 207 -10.25 9.24 4.23
C TYR A 207 -10.73 10.49 3.49
N GLU A 208 -9.99 10.94 2.48
CA GLU A 208 -10.30 12.16 1.70
C GLU A 208 -10.84 11.88 0.29
N GLY A 209 -10.86 10.62 -0.15
CA GLY A 209 -11.39 10.24 -1.45
C GLY A 209 -12.91 10.45 -1.56
N THR A 210 -13.40 10.55 -2.78
CA THR A 210 -14.85 10.60 -3.05
C THR A 210 -15.52 9.28 -2.65
N GLU A 211 -14.86 8.16 -2.91
CA GLU A 211 -15.27 6.84 -2.45
C GLU A 211 -14.41 6.46 -1.25
N PRO A 212 -15.01 6.12 -0.08
CA PRO A 212 -14.24 5.79 1.11
C PRO A 212 -13.49 4.47 0.97
N LEU A 213 -13.94 3.54 0.13
CA LEU A 213 -13.30 2.25 -0.07
C LEU A 213 -13.03 2.02 -1.57
N VAL A 214 -11.76 1.79 -1.90
CA VAL A 214 -11.31 1.54 -3.27
C VAL A 214 -10.68 0.16 -3.34
N GLY A 215 -11.33 -0.76 -4.05
CA GLY A 215 -10.83 -2.12 -4.22
C GLY A 215 -9.55 -2.19 -5.05
N LEU A 216 -8.70 -3.16 -4.74
CA LEU A 216 -7.50 -3.46 -5.52
C LEU A 216 -7.87 -3.86 -6.96
N VAL A 217 -9.00 -4.50 -7.13
CA VAL A 217 -9.58 -4.88 -8.41
C VAL A 217 -11.05 -4.47 -8.46
N LYS A 218 -11.60 -4.37 -9.67
CA LYS A 218 -13.03 -4.04 -9.86
C LYS A 218 -13.94 -5.26 -9.73
N LYS A 219 -13.43 -6.43 -10.10
CA LYS A 219 -14.18 -7.69 -10.08
C LYS A 219 -13.42 -8.72 -9.25
N ALA A 220 -14.14 -9.48 -8.43
CA ALA A 220 -13.55 -10.45 -7.52
C ALA A 220 -12.75 -11.55 -8.24
N ASP A 221 -13.15 -11.95 -9.44
CA ASP A 221 -12.46 -12.95 -10.26
C ASP A 221 -11.08 -12.47 -10.77
N GLU A 222 -10.85 -11.15 -10.83
CA GLU A 222 -9.57 -10.56 -11.22
C GLU A 222 -8.53 -10.60 -10.07
N LEU A 223 -8.96 -10.80 -8.82
CA LEU A 223 -8.12 -10.64 -7.63
C LEU A 223 -6.89 -11.55 -7.66
N ARG A 224 -7.08 -12.83 -7.94
CA ARG A 224 -5.97 -13.81 -7.97
C ARG A 224 -4.94 -13.51 -9.04
N GLY A 225 -5.40 -13.08 -10.22
CA GLY A 225 -4.54 -12.63 -11.31
C GLY A 225 -3.70 -11.41 -10.88
N ARG A 226 -4.34 -10.41 -10.28
CA ARG A 226 -3.65 -9.21 -9.79
C ARG A 226 -2.60 -9.52 -8.71
N LEU A 227 -2.91 -10.44 -7.78
CA LEU A 227 -1.93 -10.88 -6.78
C LEU A 227 -0.72 -11.57 -7.42
N ALA A 228 -0.93 -12.43 -8.40
CA ALA A 228 0.16 -13.11 -9.10
C ALA A 228 1.03 -12.15 -9.93
N GLU A 229 0.41 -11.17 -10.59
CA GLU A 229 1.12 -10.08 -11.28
C GLU A 229 1.99 -9.27 -10.33
N ALA A 230 1.45 -8.87 -9.16
CA ALA A 230 2.20 -8.10 -8.17
C ALA A 230 3.39 -8.87 -7.62
N GLN A 231 3.25 -10.18 -7.41
CA GLN A 231 4.35 -11.04 -7.01
C GLN A 231 5.44 -11.07 -8.08
N GLY A 232 5.07 -11.20 -9.36
CA GLY A 232 6.01 -11.11 -10.49
C GLY A 232 6.74 -9.77 -10.52
N GLN A 233 6.00 -8.67 -10.46
CA GLN A 233 6.58 -7.32 -10.40
C GLN A 233 7.55 -7.16 -9.23
N MET A 234 7.23 -7.68 -8.05
CA MET A 234 8.13 -7.64 -6.90
C MET A 234 9.42 -8.43 -7.16
N LEU A 235 9.33 -9.63 -7.72
CA LEU A 235 10.50 -10.44 -8.04
C LEU A 235 11.39 -9.76 -9.09
N ASP A 236 10.80 -9.16 -10.13
CA ASP A 236 11.53 -8.41 -11.16
C ASP A 236 12.26 -7.19 -10.56
N VAL A 237 11.61 -6.45 -9.66
CA VAL A 237 12.23 -5.33 -8.92
C VAL A 237 13.42 -5.82 -8.10
N LEU A 238 13.27 -6.92 -7.37
CA LEU A 238 14.36 -7.47 -6.56
C LEU A 238 15.54 -7.96 -7.42
N ASP A 239 15.26 -8.58 -8.55
CA ASP A 239 16.29 -9.00 -9.50
C ASP A 239 17.00 -7.80 -10.13
N GLY A 240 16.27 -6.74 -10.50
CA GLY A 240 16.83 -5.49 -10.99
C GLY A 240 17.73 -4.80 -9.97
N ILE A 241 17.29 -4.73 -8.70
CA ILE A 241 18.09 -4.17 -7.61
C ILE A 241 19.37 -5.00 -7.39
N ALA A 242 19.26 -6.33 -7.37
CA ALA A 242 20.40 -7.24 -7.18
C ALA A 242 21.41 -7.14 -8.34
N ALA A 243 20.92 -6.90 -9.56
CA ALA A 243 21.76 -6.67 -10.73
C ALA A 243 22.36 -5.26 -10.80
N GLY A 244 22.04 -4.35 -9.89
CA GLY A 244 22.48 -2.95 -9.97
C GLY A 244 21.85 -2.17 -11.11
N HIS A 245 20.69 -2.56 -11.58
CA HIS A 245 20.02 -1.98 -12.74
C HIS A 245 19.12 -0.82 -12.31
N PHE A 246 19.59 0.42 -12.49
CA PHE A 246 18.90 1.64 -12.07
C PHE A 246 18.81 2.69 -13.19
N PRO A 247 18.24 2.36 -14.36
CA PRO A 247 18.14 3.33 -15.46
C PRO A 247 17.19 4.48 -15.08
N PRO A 248 17.40 5.69 -15.64
CA PRO A 248 16.50 6.84 -15.47
C PRO A 248 15.26 6.68 -16.37
N GLN A 249 14.50 5.63 -16.14
CA GLN A 249 13.37 5.20 -16.95
C GLN A 249 12.07 5.29 -16.14
N PRO A 250 11.35 6.43 -16.17
CA PRO A 250 10.09 6.58 -15.47
C PRO A 250 8.99 5.74 -16.15
N ALA A 251 8.13 5.11 -15.33
CA ALA A 251 6.96 4.39 -15.83
C ALA A 251 6.00 5.32 -16.62
N GLU A 252 5.93 6.58 -16.20
CA GLU A 252 5.19 7.64 -16.88
C GLU A 252 6.00 8.93 -16.89
N ARG A 253 6.00 9.66 -18.01
CA ARG A 253 6.72 10.95 -18.13
C ARG A 253 6.25 12.00 -17.12
N SER A 254 5.00 11.96 -16.75
CA SER A 254 4.39 12.86 -15.73
C SER A 254 5.08 12.77 -14.37
N LEU A 255 5.64 11.62 -14.01
CA LEU A 255 6.39 11.43 -12.75
C LEU A 255 7.67 12.29 -12.68
N CYS A 256 8.17 12.77 -13.82
CA CYS A 256 9.33 13.64 -13.85
C CYS A 256 9.02 15.09 -13.49
N ASN A 257 7.77 15.54 -13.63
CA ASN A 257 7.40 16.95 -13.44
C ASN A 257 7.61 17.41 -11.99
N TYR A 258 7.49 16.47 -11.04
CA TYR A 258 7.63 16.72 -9.59
C TYR A 258 8.73 15.83 -8.98
N CYS A 259 9.72 15.44 -9.77
CA CYS A 259 10.80 14.59 -9.29
C CYS A 259 11.85 15.42 -8.55
N ALA A 260 12.03 15.16 -7.26
CA ALA A 260 13.05 15.83 -6.43
C ALA A 260 14.47 15.66 -6.96
N PHE A 261 14.73 14.62 -7.77
CA PHE A 261 16.05 14.30 -8.31
C PHE A 261 16.25 14.74 -9.78
N ALA A 262 15.39 15.62 -10.31
CA ALA A 262 15.48 16.08 -11.69
C ALA A 262 16.84 16.73 -12.02
N SER A 263 17.43 17.49 -11.07
CA SER A 263 18.70 18.17 -11.25
C SER A 263 19.92 17.25 -11.40
N VAL A 264 19.84 16.03 -10.86
CA VAL A 264 20.93 15.02 -10.93
C VAL A 264 20.60 13.89 -11.92
N CYS A 265 19.38 13.87 -12.44
CA CYS A 265 18.94 12.88 -13.41
C CYS A 265 19.40 13.23 -14.82
N ARG A 266 19.99 12.27 -15.51
CA ARG A 266 20.47 12.44 -16.90
C ARG A 266 19.57 11.78 -17.95
N LYS A 267 18.26 11.65 -17.68
CA LYS A 267 17.31 10.98 -18.59
C LYS A 267 17.33 11.56 -20.01
N ASP A 268 17.54 12.87 -20.14
CA ASP A 268 17.54 13.56 -21.43
C ASP A 268 18.83 13.33 -22.24
N TYR A 269 19.84 12.70 -21.62
CA TYR A 269 21.12 12.34 -22.24
C TYR A 269 21.25 10.82 -22.48
N VAL A 270 20.27 10.03 -22.05
CA VAL A 270 20.24 8.58 -22.30
C VAL A 270 19.18 8.34 -23.36
N SER A 271 19.57 7.76 -24.49
CA SER A 271 18.63 7.45 -25.57
C SER A 271 17.52 6.51 -25.07
N ASP A 272 16.29 6.71 -25.59
CA ASP A 272 15.12 5.85 -25.32
C ASP A 272 15.25 4.42 -25.93
N GLU A 273 16.42 4.02 -26.40
CA GLU A 273 16.64 2.67 -26.90
C GLU A 273 16.55 1.66 -25.73
N PRO A 274 15.68 0.65 -25.83
CA PRO A 274 15.69 -0.45 -24.89
C PRO A 274 17.06 -1.10 -24.91
N ALA A 275 17.68 -1.30 -23.73
CA ALA A 275 18.95 -1.98 -23.61
C ALA A 275 18.85 -3.33 -24.34
N VAL A 276 19.52 -3.45 -25.47
CA VAL A 276 19.63 -4.71 -26.20
C VAL A 276 20.33 -5.67 -25.24
N ALA A 277 19.64 -6.75 -24.86
CA ALA A 277 20.18 -7.82 -24.04
C ALA A 277 21.54 -8.21 -24.63
N GLY A 278 22.60 -8.01 -23.85
CA GLY A 278 23.95 -8.19 -24.28
C GLY A 278 24.15 -9.58 -24.90
N THR A 279 24.37 -9.61 -26.19
CA THR A 279 24.98 -10.77 -26.86
C THR A 279 26.34 -10.97 -26.21
N ALA A 280 26.48 -12.05 -25.48
CA ALA A 280 27.77 -12.53 -24.99
C ALA A 280 28.77 -12.52 -26.15
N ALA A 281 29.86 -11.80 -25.96
CA ALA A 281 30.97 -11.82 -26.89
C ALA A 281 31.55 -13.23 -26.96
N SER A 282 31.21 -13.96 -27.99
CA SER A 282 31.83 -15.24 -28.32
C SER A 282 33.14 -14.95 -29.08
N GLY A 283 34.24 -15.34 -28.44
CA GLY A 283 35.43 -15.92 -29.06
C GLY A 283 36.09 -15.15 -30.19
N ALA A 284 37.23 -14.57 -29.90
CA ALA A 284 38.25 -14.32 -30.88
C ALA A 284 38.79 -15.65 -31.46
N PRO A 285 39.00 -15.80 -32.77
CA PRO A 285 39.90 -16.83 -33.30
C PRO A 285 41.32 -16.29 -33.28
N ALA A 286 42.20 -17.13 -32.78
CA ALA A 286 43.65 -17.01 -32.82
C ALA A 286 44.17 -17.02 -34.26
N GLY A 287 45.33 -16.41 -34.40
CA GLY A 287 46.00 -16.07 -35.61
C GLY A 287 46.43 -17.22 -36.51
N GLU A 288 46.83 -16.86 -37.68
CA GLU A 288 47.81 -17.62 -38.46
C GLU A 288 48.85 -16.63 -39.05
N GLU A 289 50.08 -17.00 -38.73
CA GLU A 289 51.29 -16.49 -39.35
C GLU A 289 51.30 -16.82 -40.84
N GLY A 290 51.77 -15.91 -41.64
CA GLY A 290 52.12 -16.15 -43.02
C GLY A 290 53.28 -15.26 -43.38
N ALA A 291 54.46 -15.89 -43.40
CA ALA A 291 55.68 -15.33 -43.94
C ALA A 291 55.60 -15.21 -45.48
N ASP A 292 56.40 -14.35 -45.96
CA ASP A 292 57.17 -14.35 -47.18
C ASP A 292 57.04 -13.08 -48.08
N ALA A 293 58.25 -12.64 -48.35
CA ALA A 293 58.92 -11.91 -49.37
C ALA A 293 59.20 -10.44 -49.11
#